data_212bc9eeb34aa051f3da2d624d26f920
#
_entry.id   212bc9eeb34aa051f3da2d624d26f920
#
_cell.length_a   1.000
_cell.length_b   1.000
_cell.length_c   1.000
_cell.angle_alpha   90.00
_cell.angle_beta   90.00
_cell.angle_gamma   90.00
#
_symmetry.space_group_name_H-M   'P 1'
#
loop_
_entity.id
_entity.type
_entity.pdbx_description
1 polymer ?
#
loop_
_entity_poly.entity_id
_entity_poly.type
_entity_poly.pdbx_seq_one_letter_code
_entity_poly.pdbx_strand_id
1 'polypeptide(L)'
;GIKAELAHAGNHLEIGRVALAPRFQRLPHTLMCLFRGGLQVAVSSGYRTIHGLVSYNHFAYSDAVNERFLSSLMRPPFLDTHHPCPQPRHPLAGIVPGERPGKAQTIQELEQQIRSELASNFRLPVLLRQYINLMEARVRNLSLARDFNQITEILMAADLGRIPSRRLSHFIDFAHEPVYRRFSWYRGG
;
A
#
# COMPACT_ATOMS: atom_id res chain seq x y z
N GLY A 1 11.44 2.72 -16.47
CA GLY A 1 10.94 1.78 -15.54
C GLY A 1 9.45 1.89 -15.27
N ILE A 2 9.06 1.81 -14.02
CA ILE A 2 7.67 1.79 -13.52
C ILE A 2 6.81 2.94 -14.09
N LYS A 3 7.38 4.12 -14.29
CA LYS A 3 6.64 5.28 -14.82
C LYS A 3 6.06 5.09 -16.23
N ALA A 4 6.72 4.34 -17.09
CA ALA A 4 6.25 4.13 -18.46
C ALA A 4 5.07 3.14 -18.54
N GLU A 5 5.10 2.09 -17.73
CA GLU A 5 4.02 1.09 -17.65
C GLU A 5 2.75 1.65 -16.99
N LEU A 6 2.91 2.52 -16.00
CA LEU A 6 1.79 3.18 -15.32
C LEU A 6 1.20 4.32 -16.17
N ALA A 7 2.01 5.03 -16.94
CA ALA A 7 1.54 6.10 -17.83
C ALA A 7 0.61 5.61 -18.95
N HIS A 8 0.72 4.36 -19.37
CA HIS A 8 -0.16 3.77 -20.40
C HIS A 8 -1.52 3.30 -19.87
N ALA A 9 -1.65 3.15 -18.55
CA ALA A 9 -2.88 2.65 -17.94
C ALA A 9 -3.90 3.75 -17.56
N GLY A 10 -3.62 5.03 -17.80
CA GLY A 10 -4.51 6.20 -17.54
C GLY A 10 -4.87 6.39 -16.05
N ASN A 11 -5.07 7.62 -15.63
CA ASN A 11 -5.66 8.02 -14.33
C ASN A 11 -5.02 7.42 -13.06
N HIS A 12 -3.69 7.50 -12.95
CA HIS A 12 -2.94 7.09 -11.77
C HIS A 12 -2.39 8.30 -11.00
N LEU A 13 -2.52 8.28 -9.68
CA LEU A 13 -1.90 9.24 -8.76
C LEU A 13 -0.79 8.55 -7.97
N GLU A 14 0.42 9.07 -8.02
CA GLU A 14 1.49 8.65 -7.13
C GLU A 14 1.46 9.48 -5.84
N ILE A 15 1.41 8.82 -4.70
CA ILE A 15 1.64 9.43 -3.39
C ILE A 15 3.04 9.04 -2.94
N GLY A 16 3.96 9.99 -3.02
CA GLY A 16 5.36 9.79 -2.63
C GLY A 16 5.81 10.79 -1.58
N ARG A 17 6.92 10.47 -0.89
CA ARG A 17 7.60 11.37 0.06
C ARG A 17 6.68 11.95 1.15
N VAL A 18 5.79 11.12 1.69
CA VAL A 18 4.91 11.50 2.79
C VAL A 18 5.75 11.77 4.02
N ALA A 19 5.74 13.00 4.51
CA ALA A 19 6.46 13.41 5.70
C ALA A 19 5.56 14.25 6.62
N LEU A 20 5.67 14.04 7.91
CA LEU A 20 5.05 14.84 8.94
C LEU A 20 6.12 15.68 9.64
N ALA A 21 5.89 16.98 9.77
CA ALA A 21 6.76 17.82 10.59
C ALA A 21 6.79 17.28 12.03
N PRO A 22 7.94 17.35 12.75
CA PRO A 22 8.12 16.72 14.07
C PRO A 22 7.03 17.04 15.08
N ARG A 23 6.53 18.28 15.08
CA ARG A 23 5.43 18.72 15.96
C ARG A 23 4.11 17.99 15.74
N PHE A 24 3.88 17.38 14.56
CA PHE A 24 2.66 16.68 14.21
C PHE A 24 2.78 15.15 14.26
N GLN A 25 3.99 14.60 14.38
CA GLN A 25 4.23 13.14 14.34
C GLN A 25 3.58 12.40 15.51
N ARG A 26 3.36 13.06 16.63
CA ARG A 26 2.76 12.47 17.84
C ARG A 26 1.25 12.68 17.95
N LEU A 27 0.66 13.41 17.00
CA LEU A 27 -0.78 13.66 17.00
C LEU A 27 -1.50 12.49 16.33
N PRO A 28 -2.45 11.83 17.03
CA PRO A 28 -3.01 10.55 16.57
C PRO A 28 -3.77 10.62 15.24
N HIS A 29 -4.26 11.80 14.85
CA HIS A 29 -5.08 11.95 13.64
C HIS A 29 -4.34 12.55 12.44
N THR A 30 -3.09 12.97 12.58
CA THR A 30 -2.40 13.71 11.51
C THR A 30 -2.21 12.86 10.25
N LEU A 31 -1.83 11.59 10.40
CA LEU A 31 -1.69 10.68 9.27
C LEU A 31 -3.02 10.46 8.56
N MET A 32 -4.12 10.38 9.32
CA MET A 32 -5.47 10.23 8.76
C MET A 32 -5.90 11.48 7.97
N CYS A 33 -5.52 12.67 8.43
CA CYS A 33 -5.76 13.91 7.68
C CYS A 33 -5.01 13.91 6.34
N LEU A 34 -3.77 13.41 6.31
CA LEU A 34 -3.02 13.27 5.06
C LEU A 34 -3.69 12.28 4.10
N PHE A 35 -4.13 11.12 4.59
CA PHE A 35 -4.88 10.15 3.78
C PHE A 35 -6.18 10.76 3.25
N ARG A 36 -6.91 11.49 4.08
CA ARG A 36 -8.14 12.19 3.67
C ARG A 36 -7.87 13.18 2.54
N GLY A 37 -6.86 14.05 2.71
CA GLY A 37 -6.47 15.01 1.68
C GLY A 37 -6.04 14.34 0.39
N GLY A 38 -5.20 13.30 0.45
CA GLY A 38 -4.76 12.54 -0.71
C GLY A 38 -5.90 11.84 -1.45
N LEU A 39 -6.82 11.22 -0.74
CA LEU A 39 -8.02 10.60 -1.31
C LEU A 39 -8.95 11.63 -1.95
N GLN A 40 -9.17 12.76 -1.27
CA GLN A 40 -9.99 13.84 -1.81
C GLN A 40 -9.42 14.40 -3.10
N VAL A 41 -8.11 14.64 -3.17
CA VAL A 41 -7.42 15.07 -4.40
C VAL A 41 -7.57 14.00 -5.49
N ALA A 42 -7.31 12.74 -5.17
CA ALA A 42 -7.42 11.65 -6.15
C ALA A 42 -8.81 11.60 -6.77
N VAL A 43 -9.84 11.63 -5.94
CA VAL A 43 -11.23 11.53 -6.37
C VAL A 43 -11.70 12.76 -7.12
N SER A 44 -11.42 13.98 -6.61
CA SER A 44 -11.82 15.21 -7.27
C SER A 44 -11.15 15.41 -8.63
N SER A 45 -9.94 14.90 -8.80
CA SER A 45 -9.18 14.94 -10.05
C SER A 45 -9.45 13.76 -10.99
N GLY A 46 -10.32 12.81 -10.60
CA GLY A 46 -10.70 11.68 -11.43
C GLY A 46 -9.67 10.55 -11.50
N TYR A 47 -8.72 10.51 -10.60
CA TYR A 47 -7.78 9.39 -10.51
C TYR A 47 -8.47 8.15 -9.96
N ARG A 48 -8.34 7.04 -10.67
CA ARG A 48 -8.90 5.76 -10.25
C ARG A 48 -7.94 4.98 -9.37
N THR A 49 -6.65 5.04 -9.67
CA THR A 49 -5.64 4.26 -8.95
C THR A 49 -4.69 5.18 -8.20
N ILE A 50 -4.47 4.87 -6.94
CA ILE A 50 -3.41 5.48 -6.13
C ILE A 50 -2.31 4.45 -5.96
N HIS A 51 -1.06 4.87 -6.14
CA HIS A 51 0.09 4.04 -5.82
C HIS A 51 1.13 4.81 -5.04
N GLY A 52 1.98 4.09 -4.33
CA GLY A 52 3.06 4.67 -3.54
C GLY A 52 4.02 3.62 -3.02
N LEU A 53 5.16 4.08 -2.55
CA LEU A 53 6.19 3.25 -1.96
C LEU A 53 6.10 3.31 -0.43
N VAL A 54 6.21 2.14 0.19
CA VAL A 54 6.36 2.01 1.64
C VAL A 54 7.74 1.46 1.94
N SER A 55 8.53 2.22 2.68
CA SER A 55 9.85 1.81 3.11
C SER A 55 9.77 0.80 4.26
N TYR A 56 10.52 -0.28 4.16
CA TYR A 56 10.69 -1.29 5.20
C TYR A 56 12.17 -1.45 5.54
N ASN A 57 12.50 -1.15 6.79
CA ASN A 57 13.86 -1.31 7.30
C ASN A 57 14.11 -2.79 7.64
N HIS A 58 14.60 -3.55 6.68
CA HIS A 58 14.91 -4.96 6.86
C HIS A 58 16.13 -5.19 7.77
N PHE A 59 17.00 -4.20 7.97
CA PHE A 59 18.13 -4.32 8.91
C PHE A 59 17.69 -4.39 10.39
N ALA A 60 16.41 -4.04 10.68
CA ALA A 60 15.88 -4.12 12.04
C ALA A 60 15.55 -5.55 12.49
N TYR A 61 15.58 -6.53 11.58
CA TYR A 61 15.14 -7.89 11.83
C TYR A 61 16.09 -8.93 11.22
N SER A 62 15.98 -10.18 11.67
CA SER A 62 16.74 -11.30 11.09
C SER A 62 16.27 -11.66 9.68
N ASP A 63 17.12 -12.34 8.92
CA ASP A 63 16.80 -12.79 7.57
C ASP A 63 15.55 -13.69 7.54
N ALA A 64 15.37 -14.55 8.54
CA ALA A 64 14.19 -15.42 8.64
C ALA A 64 12.87 -14.60 8.80
N VAL A 65 12.90 -13.52 9.56
CA VAL A 65 11.76 -12.59 9.70
C VAL A 65 11.50 -11.87 8.39
N ASN A 66 12.55 -11.35 7.77
CA ASN A 66 12.47 -10.63 6.50
C ASN A 66 11.93 -11.54 5.38
N GLU A 67 12.47 -12.73 5.24
CA GLU A 67 12.01 -13.72 4.25
C GLU A 67 10.53 -14.06 4.47
N ARG A 68 10.15 -14.39 5.71
CA ARG A 68 8.76 -14.71 6.03
C ARG A 68 7.81 -13.57 5.70
N PHE A 69 8.15 -12.35 6.11
CA PHE A 69 7.34 -11.16 5.91
C PHE A 69 7.20 -10.82 4.41
N LEU A 70 8.33 -10.66 3.72
CA LEU A 70 8.35 -10.21 2.34
C LEU A 70 7.78 -11.28 1.38
N SER A 71 8.07 -12.56 1.60
CA SER A 71 7.46 -13.64 0.82
C SER A 71 5.95 -13.74 1.03
N SER A 72 5.45 -13.44 2.24
CA SER A 72 4.01 -13.39 2.49
C SER A 72 3.34 -12.24 1.75
N LEU A 73 3.97 -11.07 1.68
CA LEU A 73 3.47 -9.93 0.93
C LEU A 73 3.39 -10.19 -0.59
N MET A 74 4.26 -11.04 -1.11
CA MET A 74 4.28 -11.44 -2.53
C MET A 74 3.36 -12.61 -2.84
N ARG A 75 2.32 -12.82 -2.04
CA ARG A 75 1.28 -13.84 -2.23
C ARG A 75 -0.12 -13.26 -1.97
N PRO A 76 -1.19 -13.84 -2.55
CA PRO A 76 -2.55 -13.54 -2.13
C PRO A 76 -2.73 -13.79 -0.62
N PRO A 77 -3.52 -12.99 0.08
CA PRO A 77 -4.36 -11.90 -0.40
C PRO A 77 -3.64 -10.55 -0.54
N PHE A 78 -2.35 -10.44 -0.23
CA PHE A 78 -1.63 -9.16 -0.22
C PHE A 78 -1.14 -8.74 -1.59
N LEU A 79 -0.71 -9.67 -2.44
CA LEU A 79 -0.26 -9.40 -3.80
C LEU A 79 -1.45 -9.04 -4.72
N ASP A 80 -1.26 -8.04 -5.56
CA ASP A 80 -2.18 -7.76 -6.65
C ASP A 80 -1.99 -8.77 -7.79
N THR A 81 -2.96 -9.66 -7.94
CA THR A 81 -2.97 -10.68 -9.00
C THR A 81 -3.77 -10.27 -10.24
N HIS A 82 -4.41 -9.09 -10.21
CA HIS A 82 -5.27 -8.62 -11.31
C HIS A 82 -4.52 -7.81 -12.37
N HIS A 83 -3.34 -7.33 -12.04
CA HIS A 83 -2.54 -6.52 -12.93
C HIS A 83 -1.14 -7.12 -13.06
N PRO A 84 -0.47 -6.94 -14.20
CA PRO A 84 0.91 -7.36 -14.37
C PRO A 84 1.81 -6.80 -13.27
N CYS A 85 2.68 -7.63 -12.74
CA CYS A 85 3.65 -7.22 -11.74
C CYS A 85 4.74 -6.39 -12.41
N PRO A 86 4.91 -5.11 -12.06
CA PRO A 86 5.95 -4.27 -12.69
C PRO A 86 7.33 -4.79 -12.30
N GLN A 87 8.25 -4.80 -13.25
CA GLN A 87 9.63 -5.23 -12.99
C GLN A 87 10.36 -4.21 -12.12
N PRO A 88 10.88 -4.60 -10.94
CA PRO A 88 11.66 -3.69 -10.11
C PRO A 88 13.05 -3.47 -10.73
N ARG A 89 13.57 -2.26 -10.59
CA ARG A 89 14.94 -1.95 -11.05
C ARG A 89 16.00 -2.78 -10.30
N HIS A 90 15.75 -3.02 -9.03
CA HIS A 90 16.62 -3.80 -8.14
C HIS A 90 15.77 -4.83 -7.38
N PRO A 91 15.54 -6.01 -7.97
CA PRO A 91 14.73 -7.04 -7.32
C PRO A 91 15.41 -7.56 -6.06
N LEU A 92 14.62 -8.01 -5.10
CA LEU A 92 15.12 -8.72 -3.91
C LEU A 92 15.41 -10.17 -4.28
N ALA A 93 16.63 -10.61 -4.00
CA ALA A 93 17.03 -11.99 -4.26
C ALA A 93 16.18 -12.96 -3.42
N GLY A 94 15.75 -14.05 -4.04
CA GLY A 94 14.98 -15.12 -3.35
C GLY A 94 13.51 -14.82 -3.08
N ILE A 95 13.04 -13.59 -3.29
CA ILE A 95 11.63 -13.23 -3.11
C ILE A 95 10.96 -13.15 -4.47
N VAL A 96 10.05 -14.08 -4.73
CA VAL A 96 9.30 -14.16 -5.99
C VAL A 96 7.79 -14.17 -5.74
N PRO A 97 6.98 -13.65 -6.68
CA PRO A 97 5.53 -13.76 -6.61
C PRO A 97 5.07 -15.22 -6.52
N GLY A 98 4.13 -15.49 -5.64
CA GLY A 98 3.52 -16.81 -5.48
C GLY A 98 2.03 -16.77 -5.77
N GLU A 99 1.53 -17.76 -6.48
CA GLU A 99 0.11 -17.86 -6.87
C GLU A 99 -0.79 -18.32 -5.73
N ARG A 100 -0.26 -19.17 -4.84
CA ARG A 100 -1.05 -19.73 -3.74
C ARG A 100 -1.17 -18.77 -2.58
N PRO A 101 -2.38 -18.63 -1.98
CA PRO A 101 -2.56 -17.82 -0.78
C PRO A 101 -1.62 -18.23 0.34
N GLY A 102 -1.15 -17.24 1.09
CA GLY A 102 -0.44 -17.48 2.34
C GLY A 102 -1.38 -17.97 3.46
N LYS A 103 -0.81 -18.34 4.61
CA LYS A 103 -1.60 -18.73 5.79
C LYS A 103 -2.41 -17.57 6.37
N ALA A 104 -1.81 -16.37 6.41
CA ALA A 104 -2.47 -15.17 6.92
C ALA A 104 -3.43 -14.58 5.87
N GLN A 105 -4.65 -14.28 6.28
CA GLN A 105 -5.66 -13.65 5.43
C GLN A 105 -5.73 -12.14 5.65
N THR A 106 -5.24 -11.66 6.78
CA THR A 106 -5.16 -10.24 7.10
C THR A 106 -3.74 -9.85 7.46
N ILE A 107 -3.43 -8.56 7.30
CA ILE A 107 -2.09 -8.05 7.64
C ILE A 107 -1.83 -8.12 9.14
N GLN A 108 -2.86 -8.07 9.97
CA GLN A 108 -2.79 -8.23 11.41
C GLN A 108 -2.45 -9.68 11.80
N GLU A 109 -3.07 -10.67 11.12
CA GLU A 109 -2.72 -12.08 11.31
C GLU A 109 -1.26 -12.35 10.93
N LEU A 110 -0.78 -11.76 9.83
CA LEU A 110 0.62 -11.89 9.42
C LEU A 110 1.56 -11.33 10.49
N GLU A 111 1.27 -10.14 11.02
CA GLU A 111 2.06 -9.55 12.11
C GLU A 111 2.05 -10.46 13.35
N GLN A 112 0.89 -10.98 13.73
CA GLN A 112 0.74 -11.85 14.88
C GLN A 112 1.50 -13.19 14.72
N GLN A 113 1.43 -13.81 13.55
CA GLN A 113 2.17 -15.03 13.23
C GLN A 113 3.69 -14.81 13.34
N ILE A 114 4.21 -13.74 12.73
CA ILE A 114 5.64 -13.43 12.80
C ILE A 114 6.06 -13.16 14.26
N ARG A 115 5.24 -12.45 15.02
CA ARG A 115 5.53 -12.18 16.43
C ARG A 115 5.54 -13.41 17.31
N SER A 116 4.65 -14.35 17.06
CA SER A 116 4.57 -15.58 17.85
C SER A 116 5.62 -16.62 17.46
N GLU A 117 5.96 -16.69 16.17
CA GLU A 117 6.82 -17.75 15.62
C GLU A 117 8.30 -17.36 15.54
N LEU A 118 8.63 -16.07 15.30
CA LEU A 118 9.98 -15.65 14.93
C LEU A 118 10.54 -14.49 15.77
N ALA A 119 9.76 -13.42 15.98
CA ALA A 119 10.28 -12.21 16.63
C ALA A 119 9.17 -11.44 17.36
N SER A 120 9.10 -11.53 18.69
CA SER A 120 8.07 -10.86 19.51
C SER A 120 8.06 -9.33 19.37
N ASN A 121 9.18 -8.74 18.98
CA ASN A 121 9.34 -7.30 18.75
C ASN A 121 8.98 -6.86 17.32
N PHE A 122 8.60 -7.77 16.42
CA PHE A 122 8.21 -7.41 15.07
C PHE A 122 7.05 -6.42 15.04
N ARG A 123 7.14 -5.42 14.15
CA ARG A 123 6.10 -4.42 13.91
C ARG A 123 5.98 -4.14 12.43
N LEU A 124 4.76 -4.15 11.95
CA LEU A 124 4.47 -3.71 10.59
C LEU A 124 4.78 -2.24 10.41
N PRO A 125 5.30 -1.83 9.23
CA PRO A 125 5.33 -0.42 8.86
C PRO A 125 3.94 0.20 8.97
N VAL A 126 3.83 1.31 9.68
CA VAL A 126 2.53 1.96 9.94
C VAL A 126 1.81 2.30 8.63
N LEU A 127 2.53 2.83 7.64
CA LEU A 127 1.97 3.17 6.34
C LEU A 127 1.44 1.94 5.60
N LEU A 128 2.17 0.81 5.63
CA LEU A 128 1.72 -0.44 5.01
C LEU A 128 0.37 -0.89 5.57
N ARG A 129 0.27 -0.90 6.90
CA ARG A 129 -0.97 -1.25 7.60
C ARG A 129 -2.12 -0.34 7.20
N GLN A 130 -1.88 0.97 7.12
CA GLN A 130 -2.90 1.94 6.75
C GLN A 130 -3.32 1.79 5.28
N TYR A 131 -2.39 1.63 4.36
CA TYR A 131 -2.71 1.40 2.95
C TYR A 131 -3.58 0.16 2.74
N ILE A 132 -3.23 -0.96 3.38
CA ILE A 132 -4.02 -2.20 3.26
C ILE A 132 -5.39 -2.05 3.93
N ASN A 133 -5.44 -1.55 5.17
CA ASN A 133 -6.69 -1.52 5.93
C ASN A 133 -7.68 -0.45 5.47
N LEU A 134 -7.19 0.73 5.05
CA LEU A 134 -8.05 1.85 4.68
C LEU A 134 -8.39 1.86 3.19
N MET A 135 -7.42 1.56 2.35
CA MET A 135 -7.56 1.70 0.90
C MET A 135 -7.63 0.36 0.16
N GLU A 136 -7.62 -0.77 0.88
CA GLU A 136 -7.53 -2.11 0.28
C GLU A 136 -6.37 -2.25 -0.70
N ALA A 137 -5.31 -1.47 -0.47
CA ALA A 137 -4.14 -1.47 -1.32
C ALA A 137 -3.49 -2.85 -1.34
N ARG A 138 -2.97 -3.22 -2.51
CA ARG A 138 -2.27 -4.47 -2.75
C ARG A 138 -0.81 -4.19 -3.08
N VAL A 139 0.04 -5.14 -2.74
CA VAL A 139 1.44 -5.11 -3.13
C VAL A 139 1.54 -5.38 -4.63
N ARG A 140 2.32 -4.56 -5.32
CA ARG A 140 2.59 -4.72 -6.76
C ARG A 140 3.95 -5.35 -6.99
N ASN A 141 4.94 -4.98 -6.21
CA ASN A 141 6.27 -5.57 -6.19
C ASN A 141 7.11 -5.05 -5.02
N LEU A 142 8.28 -5.64 -4.86
CA LEU A 142 9.31 -5.26 -3.90
C LEU A 142 10.59 -4.86 -4.65
N SER A 143 11.30 -3.88 -4.13
CA SER A 143 12.57 -3.39 -4.68
C SER A 143 13.55 -3.04 -3.58
N LEU A 144 14.85 -3.13 -3.88
CA LEU A 144 15.89 -2.59 -3.02
C LEU A 144 16.17 -1.14 -3.41
N ALA A 145 16.02 -0.21 -2.48
CA ALA A 145 16.34 1.21 -2.67
C ALA A 145 17.84 1.45 -2.51
N ARG A 146 18.63 1.16 -3.54
CA ARG A 146 20.10 1.30 -3.47
C ARG A 146 20.57 2.71 -3.17
N ASP A 147 19.82 3.70 -3.67
CA ASP A 147 20.13 5.12 -3.51
C ASP A 147 19.53 5.72 -2.22
N PHE A 148 18.81 4.90 -1.43
CA PHE A 148 18.15 5.33 -0.20
C PHE A 148 18.35 4.28 0.90
N ASN A 149 19.46 4.39 1.62
CA ASN A 149 19.84 3.52 2.75
C ASN A 149 19.76 2.01 2.50
N GLN A 150 19.70 1.57 1.27
CA GLN A 150 19.57 0.15 0.85
C GLN A 150 18.39 -0.59 1.54
N ILE A 151 17.35 0.12 1.91
CA ILE A 151 16.14 -0.47 2.51
C ILE A 151 15.24 -1.12 1.47
N THR A 152 14.34 -1.97 1.91
CA THR A 152 13.29 -2.53 1.04
C THR A 152 12.20 -1.51 0.80
N GLU A 153 11.81 -1.34 -0.46
CA GLU A 153 10.62 -0.59 -0.86
C GLU A 153 9.54 -1.54 -1.32
N ILE A 154 8.35 -1.35 -0.76
CA ILE A 154 7.13 -2.09 -1.07
C ILE A 154 6.27 -1.20 -1.94
N LEU A 155 6.13 -1.53 -3.24
CA LEU A 155 5.21 -0.81 -4.13
C LEU A 155 3.78 -1.26 -3.85
N MET A 156 2.94 -0.30 -3.46
CA MET A 156 1.53 -0.50 -3.17
C MET A 156 0.66 0.19 -4.22
N ALA A 157 -0.48 -0.41 -4.55
CA ALA A 157 -1.51 0.23 -5.34
C ALA A 157 -2.90 -0.04 -4.77
N ALA A 158 -3.77 0.97 -4.83
CA ALA A 158 -5.18 0.90 -4.46
C ALA A 158 -6.05 1.30 -5.66
N ASP A 159 -7.00 0.45 -6.05
CA ASP A 159 -8.05 0.81 -7.01
C ASP A 159 -9.23 1.39 -6.22
N LEU A 160 -9.44 2.70 -6.34
CA LEU A 160 -10.50 3.42 -5.62
C LEU A 160 -11.91 2.90 -5.96
N GLY A 161 -12.09 2.35 -7.18
CA GLY A 161 -13.35 1.74 -7.58
C GLY A 161 -13.67 0.42 -6.88
N ARG A 162 -12.69 -0.20 -6.21
CA ARG A 162 -12.86 -1.42 -5.42
C ARG A 162 -13.06 -1.18 -3.94
N ILE A 163 -12.72 0.02 -3.47
CA ILE A 163 -12.91 0.37 -2.06
C ILE A 163 -14.42 0.54 -1.81
N PRO A 164 -15.00 -0.18 -0.83
CA PRO A 164 -16.41 -0.02 -0.50
C PRO A 164 -16.78 1.43 -0.21
N SER A 165 -17.88 1.92 -0.80
CA SER A 165 -18.33 3.31 -0.63
C SER A 165 -18.48 3.71 0.83
N ARG A 166 -18.96 2.79 1.69
CA ARG A 166 -19.01 2.99 3.14
C ARG A 166 -17.65 3.32 3.76
N ARG A 167 -16.55 2.75 3.24
CA ARG A 167 -15.21 3.04 3.74
C ARG A 167 -14.69 4.36 3.22
N LEU A 168 -14.94 4.66 1.93
CA LEU A 168 -14.58 5.95 1.34
C LEU A 168 -15.35 7.11 1.98
N SER A 169 -16.61 6.93 2.41
CA SER A 169 -17.42 7.98 3.05
C SER A 169 -16.82 8.50 4.36
N HIS A 170 -15.92 7.76 5.00
CA HIS A 170 -15.15 8.28 6.14
C HIS A 170 -14.15 9.37 5.75
N PHE A 171 -13.76 9.41 4.47
CA PHE A 171 -12.76 10.34 3.96
C PHE A 171 -13.35 11.39 3.02
N ILE A 172 -14.43 11.05 2.32
CA ILE A 172 -15.02 11.82 1.22
C ILE A 172 -16.51 12.02 1.50
N ASP A 173 -16.94 13.26 1.49
CA ASP A 173 -18.36 13.60 1.57
C ASP A 173 -19.01 13.55 0.18
N PHE A 174 -19.53 12.39 -0.17
CA PHE A 174 -20.20 12.19 -1.46
C PHE A 174 -21.49 13.00 -1.62
N ALA A 175 -22.10 13.47 -0.52
CA ALA A 175 -23.35 14.21 -0.58
C ALA A 175 -23.13 15.66 -1.04
N HIS A 176 -22.01 16.26 -0.65
CA HIS A 176 -21.71 17.66 -0.93
C HIS A 176 -20.81 17.88 -2.15
N GLU A 177 -20.24 16.80 -2.72
CA GLU A 177 -19.32 16.90 -3.84
C GLU A 177 -19.91 16.29 -5.12
N PRO A 178 -20.61 17.07 -5.96
CA PRO A 178 -21.21 16.58 -7.22
C PRO A 178 -20.19 15.96 -8.18
N VAL A 179 -18.92 16.34 -8.04
CA VAL A 179 -17.78 15.80 -8.80
C VAL A 179 -17.71 14.28 -8.70
N TYR A 180 -17.97 13.71 -7.54
CA TYR A 180 -17.87 12.26 -7.33
C TYR A 180 -18.95 11.47 -8.07
N ARG A 181 -20.09 12.08 -8.36
CA ARG A 181 -21.18 11.46 -9.13
C ARG A 181 -20.84 11.31 -10.60
N ARG A 182 -19.80 11.98 -11.11
CA ARG A 182 -19.36 11.90 -12.51
C ARG A 182 -18.66 10.57 -12.83
N PHE A 183 -18.12 9.91 -11.84
CA PHE A 183 -17.35 8.71 -12.04
C PHE A 183 -18.21 7.47 -11.81
N SER A 184 -18.57 6.80 -12.91
CA SER A 184 -19.40 5.58 -12.86
C SER A 184 -18.81 4.46 -12.01
N TRP A 185 -17.51 4.46 -11.83
CA TRP A 185 -16.80 3.47 -11.02
C TRP A 185 -16.93 3.69 -9.50
N TYR A 186 -17.43 4.85 -9.02
CA TYR A 186 -17.84 5.06 -7.63
C TYR A 186 -19.26 4.56 -7.33
N ARG A 187 -19.96 4.03 -8.29
CA ARG A 187 -21.26 3.40 -8.11
C ARG A 187 -21.12 2.00 -7.50
N GLY A 188 -20.48 1.90 -6.36
CA GLY A 188 -20.60 0.74 -5.52
C GLY A 188 -21.76 0.96 -4.58
N GLY A 189 -22.80 0.19 -4.73
CA GLY A 189 -24.01 0.20 -3.94
C GLY A 189 -23.79 -0.08 -2.47
#